data_618247892e6859bb1906e208b9dd2813
#
_entry.id   618247892e6859bb1906e208b9dd2813
#
_cell.length_a   1.000
_cell.length_b   1.000
_cell.length_c   1.000
_cell.angle_alpha   90.00
_cell.angle_beta   90.00
_cell.angle_gamma   90.00
#
_symmetry.space_group_name_H-M   'P 1'
#
loop_
_entity.id
_entity.type
_entity.pdbx_description
1 polymer ?
#
loop_
_entity_poly.entity_id
_entity_poly.type
_entity_poly.pdbx_seq_one_letter_code
_entity_poly.pdbx_strand_id
1 'polypeptide(L)'
;MPSLNQHIMSRRGFCLCCMAATALAATGGWLTPRQAFAEARNIVDLIRDDAAKAPINVHKLRRKVSILEGSGGNIAVMTGADGKVFIDAGITASRPRILEAANALSRDPIKHLINTHWHFDHADGNEWLNAEGAAIIAHENTHKHLLVDQRVEDWDFNFPSSPVPAVPSETFSSEKIMNLNRSTLHLKYYGPAHTDSDISVTIPEADIVHCGDTYWNGIYPFIDYSTGGNIDGMIKAAEVNVAAVTDKTIVIPGHGNPVSNKAELLAYRDMLVTIRDKVAKLKQQGRSLDETIAAKPTAAFDAKWGQFVITPAFFTRLVYQASDVLRIVTQRRRLRPFARKDGRL
;
A
#
# COMPACT_ATOMS: atom_id res chain seq x y z
N MET A 1 -24.60 39.38 20.52
CA MET A 1 -24.37 38.43 19.41
C MET A 1 -22.93 38.54 18.98
N PRO A 2 -22.04 37.59 19.29
CA PRO A 2 -20.73 37.51 18.68
C PRO A 2 -20.70 36.38 17.63
N SER A 3 -20.11 36.70 16.50
CA SER A 3 -19.97 35.93 15.29
C SER A 3 -19.14 34.67 15.50
N LEU A 4 -19.63 33.53 14.99
CA LEU A 4 -18.91 32.29 14.83
C LEU A 4 -17.77 32.49 13.83
N ASN A 5 -16.52 32.51 14.31
CA ASN A 5 -15.33 32.35 13.49
C ASN A 5 -15.23 30.88 13.07
N GLN A 6 -15.53 30.60 11.80
CA GLN A 6 -15.16 29.34 11.13
C GLN A 6 -13.65 29.33 10.98
N HIS A 7 -12.96 28.53 11.79
CA HIS A 7 -11.59 28.16 11.53
C HIS A 7 -11.56 27.23 10.31
N ILE A 8 -11.27 27.84 9.15
CA ILE A 8 -10.84 27.12 7.97
C ILE A 8 -9.48 26.49 8.30
N MET A 9 -9.47 25.20 8.55
CA MET A 9 -8.23 24.45 8.73
C MET A 9 -7.41 24.56 7.45
N SER A 10 -6.27 25.21 7.58
CA SER A 10 -5.29 25.40 6.51
C SER A 10 -4.73 24.04 6.09
N ARG A 11 -4.81 23.75 4.79
CA ARG A 11 -4.22 22.56 4.13
C ARG A 11 -2.68 22.55 4.14
N ARG A 12 -2.02 23.11 5.13
CA ARG A 12 -0.55 23.29 5.20
C ARG A 12 0.19 22.26 6.07
N GLY A 13 -0.50 21.20 6.50
CA GLY A 13 0.12 20.09 7.24
C GLY A 13 0.50 18.88 6.37
N PHE A 14 0.49 19.01 5.06
CA PHE A 14 0.92 17.94 4.16
C PHE A 14 2.45 17.92 4.04
N CYS A 15 3.03 16.75 4.26
CA CYS A 15 4.45 16.38 4.12
C CYS A 15 5.24 17.21 3.09
N LEU A 16 6.46 17.60 3.44
CA LEU A 16 7.46 18.22 2.56
C LEU A 16 7.74 17.42 1.27
N CYS A 17 7.39 16.13 1.21
CA CYS A 17 7.36 15.32 -0.02
C CYS A 17 6.51 15.97 -1.15
N CYS A 18 5.47 16.76 -0.79
CA CYS A 18 4.68 17.49 -1.77
C CYS A 18 5.41 18.69 -2.38
N MET A 19 6.42 19.27 -1.70
CA MET A 19 7.10 20.48 -2.20
C MET A 19 8.19 20.19 -3.21
N ALA A 20 8.80 19.01 -3.21
CA ALA A 20 9.76 18.63 -4.25
C ALA A 20 9.06 18.40 -5.61
N ALA A 21 7.81 17.89 -5.60
CA ALA A 21 7.02 17.69 -6.81
C ALA A 21 6.44 19.00 -7.38
N THR A 22 6.21 20.04 -6.55
CA THR A 22 5.64 21.33 -7.01
C THR A 22 6.66 22.25 -7.66
N ALA A 23 7.96 22.09 -7.40
CA ALA A 23 8.99 22.90 -8.05
C ALA A 23 9.17 22.56 -9.54
N LEU A 24 8.82 21.35 -9.99
CA LEU A 24 8.90 20.94 -11.41
C LEU A 24 7.62 21.18 -12.21
N ALA A 25 6.48 21.38 -11.57
CA ALA A 25 5.22 21.70 -12.25
C ALA A 25 5.21 23.10 -12.92
N ALA A 26 6.19 23.96 -12.60
CA ALA A 26 6.26 25.33 -13.13
C ALA A 26 6.86 25.42 -14.55
N THR A 27 7.44 24.35 -15.09
CA THR A 27 8.14 24.41 -16.40
C THR A 27 7.41 23.77 -17.57
N GLY A 28 6.17 23.26 -17.40
CA GLY A 28 5.34 22.77 -18.52
C GLY A 28 5.97 21.64 -19.38
N GLY A 29 7.10 21.10 -18.97
CA GLY A 29 7.82 20.06 -19.68
C GLY A 29 7.40 18.66 -19.22
N TRP A 30 6.99 17.82 -20.16
CA TRP A 30 6.79 16.39 -19.95
C TRP A 30 8.13 15.76 -19.59
N LEU A 31 8.22 15.12 -18.43
CA LEU A 31 9.38 14.32 -18.08
C LEU A 31 9.54 13.20 -19.12
N THR A 32 10.72 13.11 -19.71
CA THR A 32 11.07 11.92 -20.51
C THR A 32 11.08 10.68 -19.61
N PRO A 33 10.88 9.47 -20.14
CA PRO A 33 11.02 8.25 -19.35
C PRO A 33 12.32 8.20 -18.53
N ARG A 34 13.40 8.78 -19.04
CA ARG A 34 14.70 8.87 -18.37
C ARG A 34 14.72 9.86 -17.19
N GLN A 35 13.94 10.95 -17.27
CA GLN A 35 13.79 11.91 -16.17
C GLN A 35 12.86 11.37 -15.08
N ALA A 36 11.78 10.66 -15.45
CA ALA A 36 10.95 9.93 -14.51
C ALA A 36 11.77 8.84 -13.78
N PHE A 37 12.68 8.16 -14.48
CA PHE A 37 13.62 7.21 -13.87
C PHE A 37 14.66 7.89 -12.96
N ALA A 38 15.15 9.09 -13.30
CA ALA A 38 16.10 9.81 -12.46
C ALA A 38 15.45 10.35 -11.18
N GLU A 39 14.17 10.76 -11.24
CA GLU A 39 13.38 11.09 -10.04
C GLU A 39 13.11 9.85 -9.19
N ALA A 40 12.82 8.70 -9.81
CA ALA A 40 12.60 7.44 -9.09
C ALA A 40 13.85 6.97 -8.32
N ARG A 41 15.06 7.21 -8.83
CA ARG A 41 16.31 6.79 -8.15
C ARG A 41 16.49 7.32 -6.74
N ASN A 42 15.92 8.48 -6.45
CA ASN A 42 16.08 9.15 -5.16
C ASN A 42 14.81 9.05 -4.29
N ILE A 43 13.74 8.41 -4.78
CA ILE A 43 12.45 8.44 -4.08
C ILE A 43 12.51 7.74 -2.72
N VAL A 44 13.24 6.63 -2.61
CA VAL A 44 13.39 5.88 -1.35
C VAL A 44 14.18 6.70 -0.34
N ASP A 45 15.26 7.32 -0.76
CA ASP A 45 16.08 8.17 0.10
C ASP A 45 15.32 9.42 0.55
N LEU A 46 14.56 10.06 -0.36
CA LEU A 46 13.70 11.19 -0.02
C LEU A 46 12.62 10.81 1.01
N ILE A 47 12.00 9.65 0.86
CA ILE A 47 11.00 9.15 1.81
C ILE A 47 11.65 8.85 3.17
N ARG A 48 12.85 8.27 3.21
CA ARG A 48 13.59 8.03 4.45
C ARG A 48 14.01 9.31 5.15
N ASP A 49 14.49 10.31 4.39
CA ASP A 49 14.86 11.63 4.90
C ASP A 49 13.65 12.37 5.49
N ASP A 50 12.50 12.27 4.84
CA ASP A 50 11.25 12.83 5.34
C ASP A 50 10.80 12.09 6.61
N ALA A 51 10.84 10.77 6.62
CA ALA A 51 10.55 9.94 7.79
C ALA A 51 11.39 10.30 9.01
N ALA A 52 12.63 10.76 8.82
CA ALA A 52 13.48 11.25 9.90
C ALA A 52 12.98 12.55 10.56
N LYS A 53 12.03 13.28 9.94
CA LYS A 53 11.60 14.62 10.37
C LYS A 53 10.09 14.73 10.57
N ALA A 54 9.30 13.96 9.81
CA ALA A 54 7.85 14.04 9.81
C ALA A 54 7.26 13.78 11.21
N PRO A 55 6.27 14.55 11.65
CA PRO A 55 5.55 14.27 12.88
C PRO A 55 4.74 12.99 12.74
N ILE A 56 4.42 12.35 13.87
CA ILE A 56 3.44 11.27 13.93
C ILE A 56 2.12 11.84 14.44
N ASN A 57 1.09 11.82 13.59
CA ASN A 57 -0.27 12.19 13.95
C ASN A 57 -1.03 10.95 14.45
N VAL A 58 -1.72 11.08 15.59
CA VAL A 58 -2.45 9.97 16.21
C VAL A 58 -3.94 10.12 15.99
N HIS A 59 -4.54 9.16 15.28
CA HIS A 59 -5.99 9.08 15.06
C HIS A 59 -6.58 7.96 15.93
N LYS A 60 -7.25 8.31 17.03
CA LYS A 60 -7.90 7.34 17.91
C LYS A 60 -9.20 6.84 17.28
N LEU A 61 -9.31 5.52 17.16
CA LEU A 61 -10.47 4.82 16.62
C LEU A 61 -11.23 4.06 17.71
N ARG A 62 -12.06 3.08 17.29
CA ARG A 62 -12.85 2.23 18.19
C ARG A 62 -11.98 1.17 18.87
N ARG A 63 -12.43 0.64 20.00
CA ARG A 63 -11.83 -0.53 20.69
C ARG A 63 -10.33 -0.39 20.94
N LYS A 64 -9.86 0.81 21.30
CA LYS A 64 -8.43 1.09 21.54
C LYS A 64 -7.52 0.80 20.34
N VAL A 65 -8.06 0.80 19.14
CA VAL A 65 -7.28 0.89 17.90
C VAL A 65 -6.98 2.35 17.62
N SER A 66 -5.77 2.65 17.21
CA SER A 66 -5.34 3.98 16.76
C SER A 66 -4.50 3.85 15.52
N ILE A 67 -4.48 4.89 14.68
CA ILE A 67 -3.56 4.99 13.55
C ILE A 67 -2.45 5.96 13.93
N LEU A 68 -1.24 5.60 13.61
CA LEU A 68 -0.06 6.46 13.62
C LEU A 68 0.25 6.82 12.17
N GLU A 69 -0.09 8.05 11.78
CA GLU A 69 0.16 8.59 10.45
C GLU A 69 1.47 9.36 10.47
N GLY A 70 2.38 9.06 9.56
CA GLY A 70 3.66 9.72 9.41
C GLY A 70 4.14 9.73 7.96
N SER A 71 5.43 9.70 7.72
CA SER A 71 6.01 9.42 6.42
C SER A 71 6.10 7.89 6.24
N GLY A 72 5.69 7.39 5.08
CA GLY A 72 5.53 5.96 4.79
C GLY A 72 4.11 5.47 4.99
N GLY A 73 3.94 4.17 5.25
CA GLY A 73 2.63 3.55 5.43
C GLY A 73 1.93 3.92 6.72
N ASN A 74 0.60 3.89 6.73
CA ASN A 74 -0.22 4.07 7.92
C ASN A 74 -0.07 2.87 8.85
N ILE A 75 0.35 3.11 10.08
CA ILE A 75 0.53 2.08 11.12
C ILE A 75 -0.71 2.02 11.98
N ALA A 76 -1.31 0.84 12.19
CA ALA A 76 -2.33 0.69 13.21
C ALA A 76 -1.74 0.10 14.50
N VAL A 77 -2.20 0.60 15.65
CA VAL A 77 -1.81 0.10 16.96
C VAL A 77 -3.06 -0.22 17.78
N MET A 78 -3.18 -1.46 18.22
CA MET A 78 -4.21 -1.90 19.17
C MET A 78 -3.57 -2.12 20.53
N THR A 79 -4.14 -1.50 21.58
CA THR A 79 -3.63 -1.61 22.97
C THR A 79 -4.55 -2.45 23.84
N GLY A 80 -3.97 -3.15 24.84
CA GLY A 80 -4.74 -3.93 25.83
C GLY A 80 -3.86 -4.88 26.64
N ALA A 81 -4.52 -5.72 27.46
CA ALA A 81 -3.85 -6.56 28.45
C ALA A 81 -2.89 -7.60 27.87
N ASP A 82 -3.11 -8.03 26.62
CA ASP A 82 -2.22 -8.97 25.93
C ASP A 82 -1.01 -8.26 25.29
N GLY A 83 -0.86 -6.95 25.54
CA GLY A 83 0.19 -6.10 24.97
C GLY A 83 -0.27 -5.33 23.74
N LYS A 84 0.61 -4.43 23.25
CA LYS A 84 0.38 -3.71 22.00
C LYS A 84 0.56 -4.65 20.81
N VAL A 85 -0.37 -4.53 19.85
CA VAL A 85 -0.29 -5.14 18.53
C VAL A 85 -0.11 -4.03 17.51
N PHE A 86 0.95 -4.10 16.73
CA PHE A 86 1.21 -3.22 15.60
C PHE A 86 0.75 -3.90 14.30
N ILE A 87 0.13 -3.17 13.41
CA ILE A 87 -0.07 -3.54 12.02
C ILE A 87 0.79 -2.56 11.22
N ASP A 88 1.83 -3.10 10.60
CA ASP A 88 2.99 -2.44 10.01
C ASP A 88 3.91 -1.73 11.01
N ALA A 89 5.17 -1.58 10.58
CA ALA A 89 6.27 -1.10 11.40
C ALA A 89 6.74 0.32 11.04
N GLY A 90 6.35 0.80 9.86
CA GLY A 90 6.83 2.04 9.31
C GLY A 90 8.34 2.03 9.00
N ILE A 91 8.92 3.21 8.88
CA ILE A 91 10.32 3.43 8.54
C ILE A 91 11.14 3.63 9.83
N THR A 92 12.28 2.96 9.95
CA THR A 92 13.17 3.00 11.12
C THR A 92 13.56 4.43 11.52
N ALA A 93 13.73 5.33 10.57
CA ALA A 93 14.04 6.74 10.83
C ALA A 93 12.96 7.46 11.68
N SER A 94 11.72 6.97 11.67
CA SER A 94 10.59 7.47 12.47
C SER A 94 10.51 6.86 13.87
N ARG A 95 11.34 5.84 14.22
CA ARG A 95 11.29 5.08 15.47
C ARG A 95 11.06 5.92 16.73
N PRO A 96 11.82 7.01 16.99
CA PRO A 96 11.66 7.75 18.25
C PRO A 96 10.24 8.31 18.42
N ARG A 97 9.65 8.83 17.32
CA ARG A 97 8.31 9.42 17.32
C ARG A 97 7.21 8.38 17.34
N ILE A 98 7.40 7.25 16.65
CA ILE A 98 6.48 6.10 16.71
C ILE A 98 6.42 5.56 18.13
N LEU A 99 7.57 5.36 18.78
CA LEU A 99 7.62 4.89 20.18
C LEU A 99 6.98 5.89 21.15
N GLU A 100 7.25 7.19 21.00
CA GLU A 100 6.63 8.24 21.80
C GLU A 100 5.09 8.19 21.66
N ALA A 101 4.58 8.19 20.43
CA ALA A 101 3.14 8.12 20.14
C ALA A 101 2.50 6.83 20.69
N ALA A 102 3.13 5.67 20.47
CA ALA A 102 2.63 4.39 20.98
C ALA A 102 2.65 4.30 22.52
N ASN A 103 3.64 4.89 23.18
CA ASN A 103 3.73 4.95 24.65
C ASN A 103 2.73 5.95 25.25
N ALA A 104 2.37 7.00 24.52
CA ALA A 104 1.29 7.90 24.90
C ALA A 104 -0.11 7.25 24.80
N LEU A 105 -0.28 6.23 23.94
CA LEU A 105 -1.52 5.44 23.85
C LEU A 105 -1.67 4.48 25.04
N SER A 106 -0.60 3.77 25.40
CA SER A 106 -0.58 2.82 26.54
C SER A 106 0.85 2.52 26.98
N ARG A 107 1.01 2.14 28.25
CA ARG A 107 2.26 1.61 28.81
C ARG A 107 2.41 0.10 28.64
N ASP A 108 1.43 -0.57 28.04
CA ASP A 108 1.51 -2.01 27.76
C ASP A 108 2.76 -2.32 26.91
N PRO A 109 3.41 -3.48 27.10
CA PRO A 109 4.55 -3.87 26.28
C PRO A 109 4.13 -4.09 24.82
N ILE A 110 5.07 -3.95 23.89
CA ILE A 110 4.87 -4.35 22.49
C ILE A 110 5.03 -5.86 22.42
N LYS A 111 4.07 -6.58 21.84
CA LYS A 111 4.07 -8.06 21.81
C LYS A 111 3.91 -8.65 20.41
N HIS A 112 3.24 -7.95 19.52
CA HIS A 112 2.97 -8.48 18.18
C HIS A 112 3.16 -7.37 17.15
N LEU A 113 3.73 -7.76 16.01
CA LEU A 113 3.81 -6.99 14.78
C LEU A 113 3.23 -7.83 13.64
N ILE A 114 2.30 -7.28 12.88
CA ILE A 114 1.74 -7.88 11.69
C ILE A 114 2.20 -7.03 10.51
N ASN A 115 2.98 -7.57 9.57
CA ASN A 115 3.26 -6.85 8.32
C ASN A 115 2.18 -7.14 7.29
N THR A 116 1.64 -6.07 6.68
CA THR A 116 0.68 -6.19 5.58
C THR A 116 1.36 -6.71 4.30
N HIS A 117 2.60 -6.31 4.05
CA HIS A 117 3.47 -6.77 2.98
C HIS A 117 4.94 -6.43 3.28
N TRP A 118 5.85 -6.65 2.31
CA TRP A 118 7.29 -6.59 2.55
C TRP A 118 7.94 -5.21 2.34
N HIS A 119 7.27 -4.22 1.72
CA HIS A 119 7.89 -2.94 1.38
C HIS A 119 8.47 -2.22 2.60
N PHE A 120 9.55 -1.47 2.34
CA PHE A 120 10.38 -0.86 3.39
C PHE A 120 9.62 0.09 4.29
N ASP A 121 8.67 0.84 3.77
CA ASP A 121 7.88 1.81 4.53
C ASP A 121 6.77 1.17 5.39
N HIS A 122 6.65 -0.17 5.34
CA HIS A 122 5.81 -1.02 6.18
C HIS A 122 6.63 -1.98 7.06
N ALA A 123 7.85 -2.37 6.63
CA ALA A 123 8.63 -3.42 7.28
C ALA A 123 10.01 -2.98 7.77
N ASP A 124 10.54 -1.78 7.42
CA ASP A 124 11.87 -1.31 7.84
C ASP A 124 12.01 -1.21 9.37
N GLY A 125 10.90 -0.96 10.06
CA GLY A 125 10.85 -0.94 11.53
C GLY A 125 10.82 -2.30 12.22
N ASN A 126 10.80 -3.41 11.49
CA ASN A 126 10.67 -4.76 12.05
C ASN A 126 11.75 -5.07 13.11
N GLU A 127 13.00 -4.76 12.81
CA GLU A 127 14.13 -5.08 13.69
C GLU A 127 13.98 -4.44 15.06
N TRP A 128 13.67 -3.14 15.11
CA TRP A 128 13.54 -2.46 16.39
C TRP A 128 12.27 -2.85 17.15
N LEU A 129 11.14 -3.15 16.44
CA LEU A 129 9.94 -3.67 17.10
C LEU A 129 10.17 -5.06 17.67
N ASN A 130 10.92 -5.92 16.99
CA ASN A 130 11.35 -7.21 17.52
C ASN A 130 12.23 -7.04 18.78
N ALA A 131 13.17 -6.09 18.76
CA ALA A 131 14.00 -5.76 19.93
C ALA A 131 13.18 -5.22 21.12
N GLU A 132 12.03 -4.55 20.87
CA GLU A 132 11.07 -4.15 21.91
C GLU A 132 10.18 -5.32 22.39
N GLY A 133 10.30 -6.51 21.79
CA GLY A 133 9.62 -7.74 22.22
C GLY A 133 8.49 -8.22 21.32
N ALA A 134 8.31 -7.64 20.11
CA ALA A 134 7.30 -8.09 19.18
C ALA A 134 7.67 -9.41 18.49
N ALA A 135 6.76 -10.39 18.51
CA ALA A 135 6.74 -11.47 17.52
C ALA A 135 6.24 -10.91 16.18
N ILE A 136 6.93 -11.19 15.08
CA ILE A 136 6.60 -10.67 13.75
C ILE A 136 5.82 -11.74 12.98
N ILE A 137 4.62 -11.38 12.52
CA ILE A 137 3.68 -12.25 11.81
C ILE A 137 3.46 -11.67 10.41
N ALA A 138 3.55 -12.49 9.36
CA ALA A 138 3.28 -12.05 7.99
C ALA A 138 2.87 -13.20 7.07
N HIS A 139 2.45 -12.87 5.84
CA HIS A 139 2.33 -13.85 4.77
C HIS A 139 3.70 -14.46 4.42
N GLU A 140 3.74 -15.74 4.02
CA GLU A 140 4.99 -16.45 3.69
C GLU A 140 5.81 -15.77 2.59
N ASN A 141 5.18 -15.04 1.66
CA ASN A 141 5.89 -14.29 0.64
C ASN A 141 6.59 -13.05 1.21
N THR A 142 6.01 -12.35 2.18
CA THR A 142 6.70 -11.27 2.92
C THR A 142 7.98 -11.81 3.56
N HIS A 143 7.91 -12.97 4.21
CA HIS A 143 9.10 -13.63 4.79
C HIS A 143 10.15 -13.92 3.73
N LYS A 144 9.75 -14.49 2.56
CA LYS A 144 10.66 -14.82 1.45
C LYS A 144 11.34 -13.55 0.89
N HIS A 145 10.58 -12.47 0.69
CA HIS A 145 11.13 -11.20 0.17
C HIS A 145 12.12 -10.56 1.13
N LEU A 146 11.87 -10.58 2.43
CA LEU A 146 12.77 -10.01 3.41
C LEU A 146 14.08 -10.80 3.62
N LEU A 147 14.12 -12.07 3.22
CA LEU A 147 15.32 -12.92 3.33
C LEU A 147 16.38 -12.67 2.25
N VAL A 148 16.02 -12.06 1.13
CA VAL A 148 16.91 -11.86 -0.01
C VAL A 148 16.88 -10.43 -0.52
N ASP A 149 17.92 -10.03 -1.24
CA ASP A 149 17.92 -8.72 -1.88
C ASP A 149 16.78 -8.61 -2.89
N GLN A 150 16.05 -7.51 -2.84
CA GLN A 150 14.93 -7.22 -3.74
C GLN A 150 15.25 -6.04 -4.64
N ARG A 151 15.06 -6.19 -5.93
CA ARG A 151 15.11 -5.08 -6.87
C ARG A 151 13.70 -4.65 -7.26
N VAL A 152 13.38 -3.39 -7.01
CA VAL A 152 12.16 -2.76 -7.51
C VAL A 152 12.53 -1.97 -8.77
N GLU A 153 12.23 -2.56 -9.93
CA GLU A 153 12.64 -2.02 -11.23
C GLU A 153 12.07 -0.62 -11.49
N ASP A 154 10.82 -0.40 -11.14
CA ASP A 154 10.14 0.88 -11.35
C ASP A 154 10.70 2.04 -10.51
N TRP A 155 11.43 1.73 -9.44
CA TRP A 155 12.15 2.69 -8.61
C TRP A 155 13.66 2.71 -8.87
N ASP A 156 14.17 1.80 -9.72
CA ASP A 156 15.59 1.58 -9.96
C ASP A 156 16.38 1.45 -8.65
N PHE A 157 15.79 0.71 -7.68
CA PHE A 157 16.32 0.60 -6.32
C PHE A 157 16.49 -0.86 -5.89
N ASN A 158 17.64 -1.14 -5.25
CA ASN A 158 17.93 -2.44 -4.65
C ASN A 158 17.75 -2.34 -3.13
N PHE A 159 16.79 -3.09 -2.59
CA PHE A 159 16.61 -3.26 -1.15
C PHE A 159 17.46 -4.46 -0.72
N PRO A 160 18.41 -4.29 0.22
CA PRO A 160 19.17 -5.42 0.74
C PRO A 160 18.26 -6.34 1.57
N SER A 161 18.64 -7.60 1.68
CA SER A 161 18.01 -8.54 2.60
C SER A 161 17.98 -8.00 4.03
N SER A 162 16.88 -8.25 4.72
CA SER A 162 16.69 -7.79 6.09
C SER A 162 17.55 -8.59 7.07
N PRO A 163 18.02 -7.99 8.18
CA PRO A 163 18.69 -8.75 9.25
C PRO A 163 17.71 -9.75 9.86
N VAL A 164 18.23 -10.88 10.35
CA VAL A 164 17.43 -11.99 10.90
C VAL A 164 16.35 -11.55 11.89
N PRO A 165 16.61 -10.61 12.84
CA PRO A 165 15.58 -10.15 13.77
C PRO A 165 14.42 -9.39 13.11
N ALA A 166 14.60 -8.88 11.88
CA ALA A 166 13.56 -8.16 11.12
C ALA A 166 12.69 -9.09 10.27
N VAL A 167 13.09 -10.35 10.10
CA VAL A 167 12.35 -11.33 9.29
C VAL A 167 11.20 -11.92 10.12
N PRO A 168 9.96 -12.03 9.57
CA PRO A 168 8.83 -12.62 10.27
C PRO A 168 9.14 -14.00 10.84
N SER A 169 8.93 -14.17 12.14
CA SER A 169 9.14 -15.44 12.85
C SER A 169 7.93 -16.39 12.75
N GLU A 170 6.77 -15.86 12.41
CA GLU A 170 5.54 -16.62 12.23
C GLU A 170 4.90 -16.27 10.88
N THR A 171 4.60 -17.30 10.08
CA THR A 171 4.06 -17.14 8.73
C THR A 171 2.78 -17.93 8.50
N PHE A 172 2.01 -17.52 7.50
CA PHE A 172 0.83 -18.23 7.00
C PHE A 172 0.69 -18.03 5.49
N SER A 173 -0.07 -18.92 4.82
CA SER A 173 -0.18 -18.93 3.35
C SER A 173 -1.50 -18.38 2.80
N SER A 174 -2.57 -18.35 3.58
CA SER A 174 -3.89 -17.91 3.09
C SER A 174 -4.62 -17.03 4.09
N GLU A 175 -4.82 -17.52 5.31
CA GLU A 175 -5.47 -16.76 6.39
C GLU A 175 -4.94 -17.20 7.74
N LYS A 176 -5.03 -16.30 8.71
CA LYS A 176 -4.70 -16.53 10.10
C LYS A 176 -5.65 -15.77 11.01
N ILE A 177 -6.11 -16.41 12.06
CA ILE A 177 -6.95 -15.81 13.11
C ILE A 177 -6.12 -15.70 14.38
N MET A 178 -6.11 -14.52 14.98
CA MET A 178 -5.48 -14.23 16.27
C MET A 178 -6.53 -13.63 17.20
N ASN A 179 -6.55 -14.08 18.46
CA ASN A 179 -7.44 -13.54 19.49
C ASN A 179 -6.60 -12.78 20.51
N LEU A 180 -6.62 -11.45 20.46
CA LEU A 180 -5.80 -10.55 21.27
C LEU A 180 -6.65 -9.36 21.75
N ASN A 181 -6.42 -8.92 22.99
CA ASN A 181 -7.06 -7.74 23.55
C ASN A 181 -8.60 -7.77 23.48
N ARG A 182 -9.20 -8.96 23.66
CA ARG A 182 -10.65 -9.23 23.55
C ARG A 182 -11.21 -8.89 22.17
N SER A 183 -10.41 -9.04 21.15
CA SER A 183 -10.79 -8.84 19.74
C SER A 183 -10.18 -9.95 18.88
N THR A 184 -10.87 -10.28 17.80
CA THR A 184 -10.38 -11.17 16.77
C THR A 184 -9.65 -10.33 15.72
N LEU A 185 -8.43 -10.71 15.35
CA LEU A 185 -7.74 -10.19 14.21
C LEU A 185 -7.76 -11.26 13.12
N HIS A 186 -8.43 -10.97 12.02
CA HIS A 186 -8.53 -11.87 10.89
C HIS A 186 -7.65 -11.38 9.77
N LEU A 187 -6.49 -12.03 9.58
CA LEU A 187 -5.49 -11.75 8.58
C LEU A 187 -5.83 -12.57 7.33
N LYS A 188 -5.91 -11.93 6.17
CA LYS A 188 -6.32 -12.62 4.94
C LYS A 188 -5.55 -12.16 3.72
N TYR A 189 -5.03 -13.15 2.99
CA TYR A 189 -4.40 -13.00 1.70
C TYR A 189 -5.41 -13.21 0.57
N TYR A 190 -5.47 -12.30 -0.39
CA TYR A 190 -6.42 -12.36 -1.52
C TYR A 190 -5.78 -12.74 -2.86
N GLY A 191 -4.51 -13.05 -2.85
CA GLY A 191 -3.65 -13.22 -4.03
C GLY A 191 -2.85 -11.96 -4.32
N PRO A 192 -1.96 -12.01 -5.32
CA PRO A 192 -1.12 -10.88 -5.70
C PRO A 192 -1.97 -9.66 -6.08
N ALA A 193 -1.58 -8.48 -5.55
CA ALA A 193 -2.25 -7.21 -5.79
C ALA A 193 -1.24 -6.06 -5.95
N HIS A 194 -0.85 -5.35 -4.86
CA HIS A 194 0.22 -4.36 -4.84
C HIS A 194 1.60 -5.05 -4.96
N THR A 195 1.77 -6.14 -4.21
CA THR A 195 2.84 -7.14 -4.31
C THR A 195 2.22 -8.53 -4.43
N ASP A 196 3.01 -9.61 -4.33
CA ASP A 196 2.50 -10.98 -4.16
C ASP A 196 2.32 -11.39 -2.69
N SER A 197 2.48 -10.45 -1.76
CA SER A 197 2.50 -10.74 -0.32
C SER A 197 1.43 -10.01 0.50
N ASP A 198 0.56 -9.21 -0.15
CA ASP A 198 -0.39 -8.33 0.51
C ASP A 198 -1.45 -9.07 1.32
N ILE A 199 -1.66 -8.63 2.56
CA ILE A 199 -2.78 -9.08 3.39
C ILE A 199 -3.63 -7.90 3.85
N SER A 200 -4.90 -8.17 4.15
CA SER A 200 -5.76 -7.28 4.92
C SER A 200 -5.96 -7.83 6.33
N VAL A 201 -6.12 -6.94 7.31
CA VAL A 201 -6.39 -7.28 8.71
C VAL A 201 -7.74 -6.73 9.11
N THR A 202 -8.71 -7.60 9.38
CA THR A 202 -10.04 -7.22 9.85
C THR A 202 -10.13 -7.41 11.37
N ILE A 203 -10.75 -6.46 12.06
CA ILE A 203 -11.05 -6.49 13.50
C ILE A 203 -12.57 -6.35 13.65
N PRO A 204 -13.34 -7.46 13.61
CA PRO A 204 -14.81 -7.42 13.57
C PRO A 204 -15.43 -6.69 14.74
N GLU A 205 -14.94 -6.89 15.96
CA GLU A 205 -15.49 -6.27 17.17
C GLU A 205 -15.28 -4.75 17.20
N ALA A 206 -14.31 -4.24 16.44
CA ALA A 206 -14.07 -2.80 16.26
C ALA A 206 -14.78 -2.27 15.01
N ASP A 207 -15.25 -3.13 14.12
CA ASP A 207 -15.76 -2.79 12.78
C ASP A 207 -14.71 -1.97 12.00
N ILE A 208 -13.48 -2.53 11.94
CA ILE A 208 -12.29 -1.92 11.30
C ILE A 208 -11.67 -2.93 10.35
N VAL A 209 -11.20 -2.46 9.18
CA VAL A 209 -10.31 -3.20 8.30
C VAL A 209 -9.09 -2.35 7.95
N HIS A 210 -7.89 -2.92 8.08
CA HIS A 210 -6.64 -2.36 7.54
C HIS A 210 -6.33 -3.07 6.24
N CYS A 211 -6.30 -2.34 5.14
CA CYS A 211 -6.17 -2.90 3.79
C CYS A 211 -4.71 -3.01 3.32
N GLY A 212 -3.73 -2.47 4.08
CA GLY A 212 -2.38 -2.29 3.56
C GLY A 212 -2.41 -1.55 2.22
N ASP A 213 -1.46 -1.83 1.37
CA ASP A 213 -1.30 -1.15 0.09
C ASP A 213 -2.24 -1.64 -1.02
N THR A 214 -3.12 -2.58 -0.71
CA THR A 214 -4.25 -2.86 -1.63
C THR A 214 -5.23 -1.68 -1.72
N TYR A 215 -5.10 -0.68 -0.84
CA TYR A 215 -5.87 0.56 -0.86
C TYR A 215 -5.02 1.79 -0.50
N TRP A 216 -4.99 2.78 -1.41
CA TRP A 216 -4.39 4.11 -1.24
C TRP A 216 -5.48 5.17 -1.30
N ASN A 217 -5.68 5.95 -0.24
CA ASN A 217 -6.81 6.86 -0.15
C ASN A 217 -6.47 8.28 -0.63
N GLY A 218 -7.03 8.66 -1.78
CA GLY A 218 -6.91 10.00 -2.36
C GLY A 218 -5.62 10.23 -3.15
N ILE A 219 -4.84 9.18 -3.41
CA ILE A 219 -3.61 9.22 -4.22
C ILE A 219 -3.52 7.97 -5.10
N TYR A 220 -2.85 8.06 -6.26
CA TYR A 220 -2.60 6.89 -7.11
C TYR A 220 -1.70 5.88 -6.40
N PRO A 221 -2.00 4.58 -6.50
CA PRO A 221 -1.17 3.55 -5.89
C PRO A 221 0.08 3.26 -6.73
N PHE A 222 1.13 2.82 -6.05
CA PHE A 222 2.19 2.05 -6.68
C PHE A 222 1.73 0.60 -6.88
N ILE A 223 2.25 -0.07 -7.90
CA ILE A 223 2.03 -1.50 -8.16
C ILE A 223 3.40 -2.10 -8.47
N ASP A 224 3.87 -2.99 -7.61
CA ASP A 224 5.19 -3.60 -7.73
C ASP A 224 5.15 -4.86 -8.59
N TYR A 225 5.37 -4.68 -9.89
CA TYR A 225 5.47 -5.80 -10.82
C TYR A 225 6.71 -6.67 -10.59
N SER A 226 7.75 -6.12 -9.94
CA SER A 226 9.00 -6.85 -9.66
C SER A 226 8.76 -8.00 -8.67
N THR A 227 7.81 -7.82 -7.75
CA THR A 227 7.42 -8.83 -6.77
C THR A 227 5.98 -9.33 -6.96
N GLY A 228 5.52 -9.36 -8.21
CA GLY A 228 4.29 -10.05 -8.59
C GLY A 228 3.00 -9.24 -8.49
N GLY A 229 3.07 -7.96 -8.10
CA GLY A 229 1.92 -7.06 -8.12
C GLY A 229 1.32 -6.92 -9.52
N ASN A 230 0.04 -6.57 -9.60
CA ASN A 230 -0.63 -6.30 -10.87
C ASN A 230 -1.96 -5.55 -10.66
N ILE A 231 -2.39 -4.79 -11.69
CA ILE A 231 -3.59 -3.95 -11.60
C ILE A 231 -4.88 -4.77 -11.42
N ASP A 232 -4.99 -5.96 -12.04
CA ASP A 232 -6.20 -6.79 -11.91
C ASP A 232 -6.30 -7.38 -10.49
N GLY A 233 -5.15 -7.70 -9.88
CA GLY A 233 -5.07 -8.08 -8.48
C GLY A 233 -5.47 -6.95 -7.53
N MET A 234 -5.01 -5.71 -7.80
CA MET A 234 -5.43 -4.52 -7.05
C MET A 234 -6.94 -4.32 -7.11
N ILE A 235 -7.54 -4.44 -8.30
CA ILE A 235 -9.00 -4.34 -8.50
C ILE A 235 -9.70 -5.45 -7.71
N LYS A 236 -9.26 -6.69 -7.83
CA LYS A 236 -9.82 -7.83 -7.10
C LYS A 236 -9.76 -7.63 -5.58
N ALA A 237 -8.62 -7.19 -5.05
CA ALA A 237 -8.46 -6.92 -3.62
C ALA A 237 -9.41 -5.81 -3.15
N ALA A 238 -9.52 -4.72 -3.92
CA ALA A 238 -10.48 -3.65 -3.64
C ALA A 238 -11.94 -4.14 -3.66
N GLU A 239 -12.33 -5.00 -4.62
CA GLU A 239 -13.66 -5.60 -4.70
C GLU A 239 -13.97 -6.49 -3.48
N VAL A 240 -13.01 -7.32 -3.06
CA VAL A 240 -13.15 -8.17 -1.87
C VAL A 240 -13.31 -7.31 -0.62
N ASN A 241 -12.49 -6.26 -0.47
CA ASN A 241 -12.58 -5.34 0.66
C ASN A 241 -13.92 -4.58 0.66
N VAL A 242 -14.39 -4.08 -0.49
CA VAL A 242 -15.72 -3.41 -0.62
C VAL A 242 -16.86 -4.35 -0.21
N ALA A 243 -16.79 -5.64 -0.61
CA ALA A 243 -17.80 -6.62 -0.25
C ALA A 243 -17.79 -7.00 1.25
N ALA A 244 -16.64 -6.91 1.90
CA ALA A 244 -16.46 -7.26 3.31
C ALA A 244 -16.87 -6.13 4.29
N VAL A 245 -17.01 -4.87 3.82
CA VAL A 245 -17.27 -3.72 4.69
C VAL A 245 -18.70 -3.19 4.55
N THR A 246 -19.19 -2.60 5.62
CA THR A 246 -20.47 -1.87 5.69
C THR A 246 -20.23 -0.36 5.63
N ASP A 247 -21.29 0.44 5.54
CA ASP A 247 -21.18 1.91 5.57
C ASP A 247 -20.68 2.45 6.94
N LYS A 248 -20.66 1.58 7.98
CA LYS A 248 -20.18 1.93 9.32
C LYS A 248 -18.74 1.52 9.56
N THR A 249 -18.18 0.65 8.71
CA THR A 249 -16.84 0.12 8.86
C THR A 249 -15.81 1.23 8.65
N ILE A 250 -14.85 1.34 9.55
CA ILE A 250 -13.68 2.19 9.36
C ILE A 250 -12.68 1.41 8.50
N VAL A 251 -12.26 2.02 7.39
CA VAL A 251 -11.26 1.44 6.48
C VAL A 251 -9.95 2.21 6.64
N ILE A 252 -8.88 1.49 6.96
CA ILE A 252 -7.53 2.04 7.07
C ILE A 252 -6.78 1.68 5.78
N PRO A 253 -6.43 2.66 4.94
CA PRO A 253 -5.59 2.44 3.76
C PRO A 253 -4.12 2.31 4.16
N GLY A 254 -3.29 1.71 3.30
CA GLY A 254 -1.84 1.72 3.49
C GLY A 254 -1.27 3.13 3.39
N HIS A 255 -1.77 3.95 2.47
CA HIS A 255 -1.32 5.33 2.25
C HIS A 255 -2.47 6.32 2.04
N GLY A 256 -2.13 7.60 2.16
CA GLY A 256 -3.06 8.72 1.98
C GLY A 256 -3.85 9.03 3.25
N ASN A 257 -5.06 9.54 3.11
CA ASN A 257 -5.88 9.90 4.27
C ASN A 257 -6.12 8.67 5.16
N PRO A 258 -5.67 8.66 6.42
CA PRO A 258 -5.54 7.42 7.21
C PRO A 258 -6.88 6.84 7.68
N VAL A 259 -7.94 7.63 7.71
CA VAL A 259 -9.29 7.17 8.08
C VAL A 259 -10.21 7.28 6.89
N SER A 260 -10.76 6.15 6.47
CA SER A 260 -11.60 6.02 5.29
C SER A 260 -12.88 5.21 5.57
N ASN A 261 -13.68 5.03 4.55
CA ASN A 261 -14.99 4.36 4.59
C ASN A 261 -15.26 3.60 3.28
N LYS A 262 -16.37 2.87 3.26
CA LYS A 262 -16.80 2.08 2.10
C LYS A 262 -16.95 2.91 0.81
N ALA A 263 -17.51 4.13 0.91
CA ALA A 263 -17.76 4.97 -0.26
C ALA A 263 -16.45 5.42 -0.93
N GLU A 264 -15.42 5.77 -0.13
CA GLU A 264 -14.11 6.15 -0.63
C GLU A 264 -13.36 4.96 -1.21
N LEU A 265 -13.45 3.78 -0.57
CA LEU A 265 -12.89 2.53 -1.07
C LEU A 265 -13.55 2.12 -2.40
N LEU A 266 -14.87 2.30 -2.53
CA LEU A 266 -15.60 2.06 -3.77
C LEU A 266 -15.14 3.02 -4.88
N ALA A 267 -14.98 4.30 -4.56
CA ALA A 267 -14.46 5.29 -5.51
C ALA A 267 -13.04 4.95 -5.98
N TYR A 268 -12.20 4.42 -5.09
CA TYR A 268 -10.86 3.91 -5.44
C TYR A 268 -10.94 2.74 -6.43
N ARG A 269 -11.76 1.71 -6.14
CA ARG A 269 -11.98 0.58 -7.03
C ARG A 269 -12.44 1.05 -8.42
N ASP A 270 -13.40 1.97 -8.48
CA ASP A 270 -13.95 2.49 -9.73
C ASP A 270 -12.91 3.28 -10.54
N MET A 271 -12.03 4.02 -9.86
CA MET A 271 -10.88 4.69 -10.48
C MET A 271 -9.93 3.67 -11.12
N LEU A 272 -9.54 2.61 -10.39
CA LEU A 272 -8.65 1.56 -10.91
C LEU A 272 -9.25 0.89 -12.15
N VAL A 273 -10.51 0.46 -12.09
CA VAL A 273 -11.23 -0.19 -13.21
C VAL A 273 -11.27 0.74 -14.42
N THR A 274 -11.68 1.99 -14.21
CA THR A 274 -11.82 2.96 -15.31
C THR A 274 -10.50 3.23 -16.03
N ILE A 275 -9.41 3.41 -15.28
CA ILE A 275 -8.10 3.69 -15.87
C ILE A 275 -7.56 2.43 -16.56
N ARG A 276 -7.67 1.25 -15.92
CA ARG A 276 -7.29 -0.03 -16.54
C ARG A 276 -7.97 -0.23 -17.89
N ASP A 277 -9.28 -0.02 -17.97
CA ASP A 277 -10.05 -0.25 -19.18
C ASP A 277 -9.68 0.76 -20.29
N LYS A 278 -9.45 2.04 -19.95
CA LYS A 278 -9.00 3.05 -20.91
C LYS A 278 -7.62 2.72 -21.46
N VAL A 279 -6.67 2.35 -20.60
CA VAL A 279 -5.30 1.98 -21.01
C VAL A 279 -5.33 0.71 -21.86
N ALA A 280 -6.09 -0.31 -21.45
CA ALA A 280 -6.25 -1.55 -22.23
C ALA A 280 -6.81 -1.28 -23.63
N LYS A 281 -7.82 -0.40 -23.74
CA LYS A 281 -8.39 0.01 -25.04
C LYS A 281 -7.36 0.69 -25.94
N LEU A 282 -6.57 1.63 -25.42
CA LEU A 282 -5.52 2.31 -26.17
C LEU A 282 -4.46 1.31 -26.67
N LYS A 283 -4.05 0.39 -25.81
CA LYS A 283 -3.08 -0.65 -26.16
C LYS A 283 -3.62 -1.62 -27.19
N GLN A 284 -4.90 -2.00 -27.13
CA GLN A 284 -5.57 -2.82 -28.17
C GLN A 284 -5.61 -2.11 -29.53
N GLN A 285 -5.65 -0.78 -29.56
CA GLN A 285 -5.55 0.05 -30.75
C GLN A 285 -4.10 0.19 -31.28
N GLY A 286 -3.13 -0.47 -30.67
CA GLY A 286 -1.73 -0.45 -31.05
C GLY A 286 -0.96 0.78 -30.56
N ARG A 287 -1.52 1.58 -29.65
CA ARG A 287 -0.82 2.74 -29.09
C ARG A 287 0.39 2.31 -28.26
N SER A 288 1.51 2.98 -28.49
CA SER A 288 2.71 2.86 -27.65
C SER A 288 2.46 3.40 -26.23
N LEU A 289 3.39 3.15 -25.31
CA LEU A 289 3.34 3.72 -23.96
C LEU A 289 3.28 5.26 -24.00
N ASP A 290 4.15 5.90 -24.78
CA ASP A 290 4.21 7.37 -24.89
C ASP A 290 2.92 7.94 -25.47
N GLU A 291 2.34 7.31 -26.51
CA GLU A 291 1.05 7.70 -27.05
C GLU A 291 -0.11 7.50 -26.06
N THR A 292 -0.01 6.46 -25.22
CA THR A 292 -1.01 6.19 -24.17
C THR A 292 -0.91 7.24 -23.06
N ILE A 293 0.29 7.61 -22.62
CA ILE A 293 0.51 8.69 -21.65
C ILE A 293 0.00 10.03 -22.23
N ALA A 294 0.31 10.33 -23.49
CA ALA A 294 -0.14 11.55 -24.16
C ALA A 294 -1.68 11.62 -24.28
N ALA A 295 -2.36 10.49 -24.37
CA ALA A 295 -3.83 10.42 -24.40
C ALA A 295 -4.48 10.68 -23.01
N LYS A 296 -3.70 10.81 -21.94
CA LYS A 296 -4.14 11.15 -20.57
C LYS A 296 -5.33 10.31 -20.07
N PRO A 297 -5.23 8.97 -20.02
CA PRO A 297 -6.36 8.12 -19.61
C PRO A 297 -6.82 8.39 -18.18
N THR A 298 -5.96 8.97 -17.35
CA THR A 298 -6.17 9.31 -15.94
C THR A 298 -6.84 10.67 -15.69
N ALA A 299 -6.97 11.54 -16.72
CA ALA A 299 -7.31 12.96 -16.58
C ALA A 299 -8.55 13.27 -15.69
N ALA A 300 -9.57 12.40 -15.72
CA ALA A 300 -10.78 12.56 -14.90
C ALA A 300 -10.52 12.41 -13.38
N PHE A 301 -9.37 11.87 -13.00
CA PHE A 301 -9.02 11.53 -11.62
C PHE A 301 -7.84 12.32 -11.10
N ASP A 302 -7.04 12.97 -11.97
CA ASP A 302 -5.76 13.59 -11.63
C ASP A 302 -5.88 14.67 -10.55
N ALA A 303 -6.98 15.45 -10.55
CA ALA A 303 -7.20 16.49 -9.56
C ALA A 303 -7.29 15.96 -8.12
N LYS A 304 -7.82 14.74 -7.94
CA LYS A 304 -7.92 14.08 -6.62
C LYS A 304 -6.75 13.15 -6.35
N TRP A 305 -6.37 12.32 -7.34
CA TRP A 305 -5.50 11.17 -7.12
C TRP A 305 -4.06 11.39 -7.57
N GLY A 306 -3.81 12.33 -8.46
CA GLY A 306 -2.51 12.56 -9.10
C GLY A 306 -1.59 13.57 -8.42
N GLN A 307 -1.81 13.86 -7.12
CA GLN A 307 -1.13 14.94 -6.39
C GLN A 307 -0.02 14.44 -5.45
N PHE A 308 0.50 13.23 -5.70
CA PHE A 308 1.53 12.59 -4.88
C PHE A 308 2.65 12.02 -5.76
N VAL A 309 3.58 11.25 -5.17
CA VAL A 309 4.77 10.69 -5.84
C VAL A 309 4.45 9.83 -7.05
N ILE A 310 3.30 9.14 -7.05
CA ILE A 310 2.82 8.41 -8.23
C ILE A 310 2.04 9.38 -9.12
N THR A 311 2.75 9.98 -10.07
CA THR A 311 2.17 10.94 -11.01
C THR A 311 1.19 10.27 -11.99
N PRO A 312 0.28 11.02 -12.65
CA PRO A 312 -0.60 10.49 -13.69
C PRO A 312 0.13 9.71 -14.80
N ALA A 313 1.30 10.20 -15.24
CA ALA A 313 2.11 9.55 -16.26
C ALA A 313 2.72 8.24 -15.72
N PHE A 314 3.22 8.26 -14.49
CA PHE A 314 3.77 7.08 -13.85
C PHE A 314 2.70 6.00 -13.61
N PHE A 315 1.54 6.39 -13.10
CA PHE A 315 0.43 5.43 -12.92
C PHE A 315 -0.06 4.86 -14.26
N THR A 316 -0.14 5.69 -15.32
CA THR A 316 -0.45 5.20 -16.67
C THR A 316 0.56 4.14 -17.13
N ARG A 317 1.86 4.34 -16.87
CA ARG A 317 2.92 3.37 -17.18
C ARG A 317 2.73 2.06 -16.43
N LEU A 318 2.47 2.12 -15.11
CA LEU A 318 2.22 0.93 -14.30
C LEU A 318 1.03 0.13 -14.84
N VAL A 319 -0.07 0.79 -15.17
CA VAL A 319 -1.26 0.11 -15.73
C VAL A 319 -1.00 -0.45 -17.14
N TYR A 320 -0.17 0.24 -17.94
CA TYR A 320 0.19 -0.23 -19.29
C TYR A 320 1.03 -1.51 -19.26
N GLN A 321 1.88 -1.72 -18.26
CA GLN A 321 2.68 -2.95 -18.11
C GLN A 321 1.79 -4.21 -17.99
N ALA A 322 0.69 -4.14 -17.25
CA ALA A 322 -0.21 -5.28 -17.01
C ALA A 322 -0.76 -5.93 -18.28
N SER A 323 -1.01 -5.14 -19.31
CA SER A 323 -1.63 -5.62 -20.53
C SER A 323 -0.74 -6.55 -21.38
N ASP A 324 0.57 -6.66 -21.07
CA ASP A 324 1.48 -7.63 -21.70
C ASP A 324 1.36 -9.02 -21.07
N VAL A 325 1.09 -9.11 -19.78
CA VAL A 325 0.93 -10.36 -19.05
C VAL A 325 -0.29 -11.14 -19.55
N LEU A 326 -1.38 -10.45 -19.85
CA LEU A 326 -2.60 -11.06 -20.41
C LEU A 326 -2.39 -11.67 -21.80
N ARG A 327 -1.54 -11.05 -22.66
CA ARG A 327 -1.18 -11.63 -23.97
C ARG A 327 -0.42 -12.95 -23.84
N ILE A 328 0.52 -13.03 -22.94
CA ILE A 328 1.34 -14.24 -22.71
C ILE A 328 0.48 -15.39 -22.18
N VAL A 329 -0.44 -15.12 -21.24
CA VAL A 329 -1.34 -16.14 -20.69
C VAL A 329 -2.36 -16.61 -21.71
N THR A 330 -2.91 -15.71 -22.54
CA THR A 330 -3.88 -16.04 -23.56
C THR A 330 -3.24 -16.80 -24.72
N GLN A 331 -2.01 -16.48 -25.13
CA GLN A 331 -1.24 -17.23 -26.11
C GLN A 331 -0.87 -18.62 -25.61
N ARG A 332 -0.42 -18.77 -24.35
CA ARG A 332 -0.13 -20.08 -23.76
C ARG A 332 -1.35 -20.98 -23.62
N ARG A 333 -2.55 -20.41 -23.38
CA ARG A 333 -3.82 -21.17 -23.40
C ARG A 333 -4.21 -21.63 -24.82
N ARG A 334 -3.94 -20.83 -25.87
CA ARG A 334 -4.21 -21.20 -27.26
C ARG A 334 -3.24 -22.24 -27.82
N LEU A 335 -2.05 -22.37 -27.26
CA LEU A 335 -0.99 -23.28 -27.68
C LEU A 335 -0.99 -24.63 -26.95
N ARG A 336 -1.95 -24.92 -26.08
CA ARG A 336 -2.15 -26.27 -25.55
C ARG A 336 -3.01 -27.07 -26.54
N PRO A 337 -2.43 -28.02 -27.31
CA PRO A 337 -3.23 -28.89 -28.16
C PRO A 337 -4.12 -29.76 -27.28
N PHE A 338 -5.38 -29.88 -27.67
CA PHE A 338 -6.28 -30.91 -27.14
C PHE A 338 -5.60 -32.27 -27.27
N ALA A 339 -5.15 -32.86 -26.19
CA ALA A 339 -4.77 -34.25 -26.16
C ALA A 339 -6.04 -35.06 -26.46
N ARG A 340 -6.15 -35.59 -27.66
CA ARG A 340 -7.17 -36.59 -28.00
C ARG A 340 -6.96 -37.78 -27.07
N LYS A 341 -7.96 -38.06 -26.27
CA LYS A 341 -8.12 -39.39 -25.67
C LYS A 341 -8.57 -40.31 -26.78
N ASP A 342 -7.66 -40.95 -27.46
CA ASP A 342 -7.96 -42.14 -28.22
C ASP A 342 -8.12 -43.30 -27.25
N GLY A 343 -9.37 -43.62 -26.95
CA GLY A 343 -9.70 -44.93 -26.36
C GLY A 343 -9.60 -45.99 -27.43
N ARG A 344 -8.84 -47.02 -27.18
CA ARG A 344 -9.08 -48.41 -27.70
C ARG A 344 -8.62 -49.41 -26.65
N LEU A 345 -9.62 -50.16 -26.21
CA LEU A 345 -9.70 -51.56 -25.84
C LEU A 345 -8.49 -52.14 -25.12
#